data_fa9c18c872b3118d66b64a33b84192a3
#
_entry.id   fa9c18c872b3118d66b64a33b84192a3
#
_cell.length_a   1.000
_cell.length_b   1.000
_cell.length_c   1.000
_cell.angle_alpha   90.00
_cell.angle_beta   90.00
_cell.angle_gamma   90.00
#
_symmetry.space_group_name_H-M   'P 1'
#
loop_
_entity.id
_entity.type
_entity.pdbx_description
1 polymer ?
#
loop_
_entity_poly.entity_id
_entity_poly.type
_entity_poly.pdbx_seq_one_letter_code
_entity_poly.pdbx_strand_id
1 'polypeptide(L)'
;MLAELFLAVPVMTPASLALYLAAACSVEAIKVTVLGGTGFVGSRVCKVLVSKGAEVTSVSRSGRCPAWASDEPWTKEVKWATADLLNDAVGVIAGDCDSVVSCVGVVDLDPQVLKRGNGDANVNAFASAKRAGVGRSVYVSVASEVAACEENWLPFAKEEFSAYFEGKRSAEEAAADAVGGDATKFCVIKPTFIYGGDVFALKPPRVTAAYGSGVEEVLSLGPIQALADAAPGLLKVALRPPVSVEAVAMACASAALGELAQGDATRRAVGALDGTVAIKAAAGELTPTRLGDGLNRGLDGLGDKLADKTEQLVAAFNDKMDKIGK
;
A
#
# COMPACT_ATOMS: atom_id res chain seq x y z
N MET A 1 -50.73 6.66 -44.72
CA MET A 1 -50.28 7.83 -43.93
C MET A 1 -49.41 7.34 -42.84
N LEU A 2 -48.21 6.81 -43.19
CA LEU A 2 -47.18 6.28 -42.27
C LEU A 2 -45.84 6.28 -43.04
N ALA A 3 -45.44 7.44 -43.51
CA ALA A 3 -44.16 7.61 -44.18
C ALA A 3 -43.79 9.09 -44.08
N GLU A 4 -43.21 9.50 -42.97
CA GLU A 4 -42.39 10.71 -42.79
C GLU A 4 -42.03 10.88 -41.34
N LEU A 5 -41.13 10.04 -40.86
CA LEU A 5 -40.30 10.33 -39.69
C LEU A 5 -38.92 9.69 -39.85
N PHE A 6 -38.28 9.95 -41.00
CA PHE A 6 -36.83 9.82 -41.08
C PHE A 6 -36.26 11.08 -40.43
N LEU A 7 -35.97 11.00 -39.11
CA LEU A 7 -35.12 11.98 -38.44
C LEU A 7 -33.80 12.05 -39.22
N ALA A 8 -33.53 13.21 -39.80
CA ALA A 8 -32.26 13.52 -40.44
C ALA A 8 -31.16 13.43 -39.39
N VAL A 9 -30.48 12.30 -39.34
CA VAL A 9 -29.21 12.20 -38.64
C VAL A 9 -28.25 13.12 -39.38
N PRO A 10 -27.71 14.19 -38.77
CA PRO A 10 -26.78 15.07 -39.45
C PRO A 10 -25.58 14.24 -39.89
N VAL A 11 -25.32 14.18 -41.20
CA VAL A 11 -24.11 13.53 -41.73
C VAL A 11 -22.91 14.37 -41.25
N MET A 12 -22.29 13.94 -40.18
CA MET A 12 -21.09 14.58 -39.67
C MET A 12 -19.97 14.44 -40.69
N THR A 13 -19.36 15.55 -41.08
CA THR A 13 -18.16 15.49 -41.91
C THR A 13 -17.02 14.78 -41.13
N PRO A 14 -16.05 14.14 -41.80
CA PRO A 14 -14.92 13.53 -41.14
C PRO A 14 -14.19 14.49 -40.19
N ALA A 15 -14.15 15.79 -40.52
CA ALA A 15 -13.56 16.82 -39.66
C ALA A 15 -14.41 17.09 -38.41
N SER A 16 -15.75 17.14 -38.53
CA SER A 16 -16.62 17.32 -37.35
C SER A 16 -16.67 16.08 -36.48
N LEU A 17 -16.57 14.86 -37.04
CA LEU A 17 -16.46 13.62 -36.31
C LEU A 17 -15.09 13.55 -35.55
N ALA A 18 -13.98 13.93 -36.20
CA ALA A 18 -12.67 14.02 -35.58
C ALA A 18 -12.65 15.06 -34.44
N LEU A 19 -13.30 16.21 -34.62
CA LEU A 19 -13.40 17.25 -33.59
C LEU A 19 -14.30 16.78 -32.43
N TYR A 20 -15.37 16.05 -32.69
CA TYR A 20 -16.25 15.49 -31.66
C TYR A 20 -15.56 14.37 -30.89
N LEU A 21 -14.81 13.51 -31.58
CA LEU A 21 -13.97 12.48 -30.95
C LEU A 21 -12.82 13.09 -30.15
N ALA A 22 -12.20 14.16 -30.66
CA ALA A 22 -11.16 14.88 -29.89
C ALA A 22 -11.72 15.61 -28.67
N ALA A 23 -12.93 16.19 -28.78
CA ALA A 23 -13.62 16.82 -27.65
C ALA A 23 -14.17 15.79 -26.63
N ALA A 24 -14.60 14.61 -27.10
CA ALA A 24 -15.06 13.51 -26.25
C ALA A 24 -13.90 12.77 -25.55
N CYS A 25 -12.66 12.92 -26.02
CA CYS A 25 -11.45 12.27 -25.48
C CYS A 25 -10.61 13.16 -24.57
N SER A 26 -11.01 14.38 -24.22
CA SER A 26 -10.36 15.14 -23.15
C SER A 26 -10.85 14.65 -21.77
N VAL A 27 -10.54 13.39 -21.43
CA VAL A 27 -10.57 12.98 -20.03
C VAL A 27 -9.44 13.76 -19.35
N GLU A 28 -9.80 14.70 -18.50
CA GLU A 28 -8.81 15.45 -17.71
C GLU A 28 -8.01 14.45 -16.88
N ALA A 29 -6.68 14.54 -16.93
CA ALA A 29 -5.82 13.61 -16.21
C ALA A 29 -6.03 13.77 -14.69
N ILE A 30 -6.16 12.66 -13.97
CA ILE A 30 -6.31 12.68 -12.52
C ILE A 30 -5.03 13.22 -11.88
N LYS A 31 -5.15 14.24 -11.06
CA LYS A 31 -4.02 14.89 -10.37
C LYS A 31 -3.77 14.22 -9.03
N VAL A 32 -2.60 13.62 -8.88
CA VAL A 32 -2.24 12.85 -7.68
C VAL A 32 -1.02 13.45 -7.00
N THR A 33 -1.13 13.77 -5.72
CA THR A 33 0.02 14.15 -4.90
C THR A 33 0.53 12.93 -4.13
N VAL A 34 1.81 12.58 -4.34
CA VAL A 34 2.50 11.49 -3.64
C VAL A 34 3.44 12.05 -2.60
N LEU A 35 3.11 11.88 -1.33
CA LEU A 35 3.93 12.28 -0.20
C LEU A 35 4.97 11.19 0.09
N GLY A 36 6.24 11.58 0.17
CA GLY A 36 7.36 10.64 0.25
C GLY A 36 7.69 9.98 -1.09
N GLY A 37 7.34 10.62 -2.23
CA GLY A 37 7.54 10.06 -3.57
C GLY A 37 8.99 9.83 -3.99
N THR A 38 9.98 10.31 -3.22
CA THR A 38 11.40 9.99 -3.43
C THR A 38 11.84 8.72 -2.70
N GLY A 39 10.97 8.18 -1.83
CA GLY A 39 11.23 6.99 -1.02
C GLY A 39 11.08 5.67 -1.79
N PHE A 40 11.34 4.57 -1.09
CA PHE A 40 11.32 3.23 -1.67
C PHE A 40 9.98 2.86 -2.29
N VAL A 41 8.88 3.02 -1.57
CA VAL A 41 7.52 2.75 -2.08
C VAL A 41 7.06 3.90 -2.97
N GLY A 42 7.16 5.14 -2.48
CA GLY A 42 6.59 6.31 -3.15
C GLY A 42 7.12 6.53 -4.57
N SER A 43 8.40 6.25 -4.83
CA SER A 43 8.95 6.37 -6.19
C SER A 43 8.35 5.35 -7.17
N ARG A 44 8.02 4.15 -6.73
CA ARG A 44 7.31 3.16 -7.55
C ARG A 44 5.85 3.56 -7.75
N VAL A 45 5.22 4.14 -6.73
CA VAL A 45 3.87 4.73 -6.87
C VAL A 45 3.87 5.83 -7.93
N CYS A 46 4.82 6.76 -7.90
CA CYS A 46 4.95 7.79 -8.93
C CYS A 46 5.11 7.17 -10.33
N LYS A 47 5.98 6.16 -10.49
CA LYS A 47 6.20 5.46 -11.77
C LYS A 47 4.91 4.84 -12.30
N VAL A 48 4.16 4.15 -11.44
CA VAL A 48 2.89 3.50 -11.82
C VAL A 48 1.83 4.53 -12.19
N LEU A 49 1.67 5.60 -11.41
CA LEU A 49 0.70 6.65 -11.69
C LEU A 49 0.96 7.34 -13.02
N VAL A 50 2.22 7.69 -13.31
CA VAL A 50 2.62 8.24 -14.62
C VAL A 50 2.29 7.28 -15.75
N SER A 51 2.61 5.98 -15.59
CA SER A 51 2.29 4.97 -16.62
C SER A 51 0.79 4.80 -16.87
N LYS A 52 -0.04 5.20 -15.90
CA LYS A 52 -1.52 5.21 -16.01
C LYS A 52 -2.08 6.56 -16.50
N GLY A 53 -1.24 7.52 -16.87
CA GLY A 53 -1.62 8.82 -17.41
C GLY A 53 -2.07 9.84 -16.35
N ALA A 54 -1.73 9.65 -15.07
CA ALA A 54 -2.00 10.63 -14.03
C ALA A 54 -0.98 11.78 -14.06
N GLU A 55 -1.41 12.99 -13.70
CA GLU A 55 -0.52 14.10 -13.39
C GLU A 55 0.02 13.95 -11.96
N VAL A 56 1.33 13.73 -11.82
CA VAL A 56 1.93 13.38 -10.53
C VAL A 56 2.75 14.51 -9.96
N THR A 57 2.43 14.94 -8.74
CA THR A 57 3.29 15.79 -7.91
C THR A 57 3.88 14.95 -6.78
N SER A 58 5.20 14.81 -6.75
CA SER A 58 5.92 14.13 -5.67
C SER A 58 6.40 15.15 -4.65
N VAL A 59 6.00 15.00 -3.40
CA VAL A 59 6.42 15.88 -2.29
C VAL A 59 7.34 15.13 -1.35
N SER A 60 8.49 15.68 -1.06
CA SER A 60 9.44 15.14 -0.10
C SER A 60 10.35 16.23 0.45
N ARG A 61 11.09 15.94 1.52
CA ARG A 61 12.06 16.91 2.10
C ARG A 61 13.18 17.30 1.13
N SER A 62 13.58 16.42 0.23
CA SER A 62 14.63 16.73 -0.77
C SER A 62 14.09 17.38 -2.04
N GLY A 63 12.83 17.10 -2.42
CA GLY A 63 12.23 17.55 -3.67
C GLY A 63 12.99 17.09 -4.92
N ARG A 64 13.77 16.00 -4.84
CA ARG A 64 14.64 15.53 -5.92
C ARG A 64 14.18 14.16 -6.41
N CYS A 65 14.33 13.94 -7.71
CA CYS A 65 14.21 12.61 -8.29
C CYS A 65 15.12 11.60 -7.56
N PRO A 66 14.66 10.38 -7.26
CA PRO A 66 15.51 9.36 -6.63
C PRO A 66 16.65 8.94 -7.57
N ALA A 67 17.86 8.80 -7.01
CA ALA A 67 19.08 8.56 -7.80
C ALA A 67 19.01 7.30 -8.67
N TRP A 68 18.34 6.23 -8.20
CA TRP A 68 18.19 4.98 -8.95
C TRP A 68 17.32 5.12 -10.22
N ALA A 69 16.54 6.21 -10.33
CA ALA A 69 15.62 6.44 -11.44
C ALA A 69 15.96 7.70 -12.24
N SER A 70 17.13 8.32 -12.03
CA SER A 70 17.51 9.58 -12.67
C SER A 70 17.40 9.57 -14.20
N ASP A 71 17.67 8.42 -14.82
CA ASP A 71 17.67 8.24 -16.27
C ASP A 71 16.35 7.65 -16.81
N GLU A 72 15.41 7.35 -15.92
CA GLU A 72 14.10 6.78 -16.31
C GLU A 72 13.18 7.86 -16.91
N PRO A 73 12.53 7.63 -18.06
CA PRO A 73 11.72 8.65 -18.74
C PRO A 73 10.58 9.22 -17.89
N TRP A 74 9.91 8.37 -17.09
CA TRP A 74 8.78 8.76 -16.24
C TRP A 74 9.10 9.86 -15.23
N THR A 75 10.37 9.99 -14.84
CA THR A 75 10.80 11.00 -13.85
C THR A 75 10.67 12.42 -14.35
N LYS A 76 10.66 12.63 -15.67
CA LYS A 76 10.47 13.93 -16.33
C LYS A 76 9.00 14.37 -16.31
N GLU A 77 8.09 13.44 -16.12
CA GLU A 77 6.64 13.67 -16.06
C GLU A 77 6.16 13.95 -14.63
N VAL A 78 7.04 13.77 -13.63
CA VAL A 78 6.72 14.03 -12.22
C VAL A 78 7.17 15.43 -11.84
N LYS A 79 6.27 16.19 -11.23
CA LYS A 79 6.61 17.47 -10.58
C LYS A 79 7.21 17.17 -9.21
N TRP A 80 8.52 17.38 -9.06
CA TRP A 80 9.25 17.18 -7.81
C TRP A 80 9.18 18.46 -6.95
N ALA A 81 8.59 18.35 -5.76
CA ALA A 81 8.37 19.47 -4.84
C ALA A 81 9.00 19.18 -3.47
N THR A 82 9.50 20.23 -2.83
CA THR A 82 10.11 20.19 -1.50
C THR A 82 9.10 20.66 -0.45
N ALA A 83 8.88 19.86 0.59
CA ALA A 83 8.22 20.28 1.82
C ALA A 83 8.60 19.35 2.98
N ASP A 84 8.61 19.91 4.19
CA ASP A 84 8.67 19.16 5.44
C ASP A 84 7.26 19.12 6.07
N LEU A 85 6.64 17.95 6.07
CA LEU A 85 5.26 17.77 6.55
C LEU A 85 5.09 18.07 8.04
N LEU A 86 6.17 18.12 8.81
CA LEU A 86 6.11 18.55 10.22
C LEU A 86 6.03 20.07 10.38
N ASN A 87 6.53 20.83 9.42
CA ASN A 87 6.64 22.29 9.50
C ASN A 87 5.85 23.00 8.40
N ASP A 88 5.78 22.44 7.19
CA ASP A 88 5.30 23.11 5.98
C ASP A 88 4.05 22.43 5.38
N ALA A 89 3.31 21.66 6.18
CA ALA A 89 2.18 20.87 5.66
C ALA A 89 1.01 21.74 5.15
N VAL A 90 0.93 23.01 5.56
CA VAL A 90 -0.14 23.91 5.11
C VAL A 90 0.10 24.30 3.65
N GLY A 91 -0.89 23.95 2.78
CA GLY A 91 -0.80 24.25 1.35
C GLY A 91 0.12 23.31 0.55
N VAL A 92 0.63 22.24 1.16
CA VAL A 92 1.45 21.23 0.46
C VAL A 92 0.64 20.45 -0.59
N ILE A 93 -0.67 20.36 -0.40
CA ILE A 93 -1.60 19.77 -1.35
C ILE A 93 -2.27 20.90 -2.13
N ALA A 94 -2.18 20.84 -3.45
CA ALA A 94 -2.84 21.83 -4.32
C ALA A 94 -4.37 21.70 -4.24
N GLY A 95 -5.08 22.84 -4.40
CA GLY A 95 -6.54 22.86 -4.32
C GLY A 95 -7.26 22.16 -5.49
N ASP A 96 -6.54 21.82 -6.55
CA ASP A 96 -7.00 21.06 -7.71
C ASP A 96 -6.53 19.60 -7.70
N CYS A 97 -6.00 19.12 -6.58
CA CYS A 97 -5.56 17.74 -6.42
C CYS A 97 -6.75 16.81 -6.21
N ASP A 98 -6.88 15.80 -7.05
CA ASP A 98 -7.97 14.81 -6.97
C ASP A 98 -7.72 13.75 -5.89
N SER A 99 -6.46 13.35 -5.72
CA SER A 99 -6.09 12.26 -4.83
C SER A 99 -4.73 12.48 -4.16
N VAL A 100 -4.61 12.02 -2.91
CA VAL A 100 -3.34 12.02 -2.18
C VAL A 100 -2.93 10.62 -1.79
N VAL A 101 -1.65 10.29 -1.99
CA VAL A 101 -1.05 9.03 -1.55
C VAL A 101 0.09 9.34 -0.59
N SER A 102 0.00 8.88 0.66
CA SER A 102 1.13 9.01 1.59
C SER A 102 1.89 7.69 1.74
N CYS A 103 3.16 7.75 1.35
CA CYS A 103 4.19 6.72 1.57
C CYS A 103 5.20 7.18 2.64
N VAL A 104 4.84 8.16 3.46
CA VAL A 104 5.71 8.70 4.50
C VAL A 104 5.75 7.76 5.69
N GLY A 105 6.96 7.40 6.10
CA GLY A 105 7.22 6.60 7.28
C GLY A 105 8.69 6.63 7.64
N VAL A 106 8.97 6.41 8.90
CA VAL A 106 10.32 6.40 9.48
C VAL A 106 10.52 5.12 10.28
N VAL A 107 11.72 4.56 10.20
CA VAL A 107 12.19 3.49 11.07
C VAL A 107 13.40 4.04 11.83
N ASP A 108 13.26 4.18 13.14
CA ASP A 108 14.28 4.72 14.04
C ASP A 108 14.27 3.95 15.36
N LEU A 109 15.19 4.28 16.27
CA LEU A 109 15.24 3.78 17.65
C LEU A 109 14.73 4.82 18.65
N ASP A 110 14.48 6.06 18.22
CA ASP A 110 13.90 7.12 19.05
C ASP A 110 12.37 7.10 18.93
N PRO A 111 11.64 6.84 20.02
CA PRO A 111 10.17 6.82 20.03
C PRO A 111 9.55 8.14 19.56
N GLN A 112 10.19 9.29 19.84
CA GLN A 112 9.67 10.59 19.39
C GLN A 112 9.83 10.76 17.89
N VAL A 113 10.94 10.33 17.30
CA VAL A 113 11.17 10.32 15.85
C VAL A 113 10.16 9.42 15.17
N LEU A 114 9.90 8.23 15.74
CA LEU A 114 8.91 7.28 15.23
C LEU A 114 7.49 7.86 15.26
N LYS A 115 7.06 8.43 16.38
CA LYS A 115 5.73 9.03 16.53
C LYS A 115 5.55 10.22 15.58
N ARG A 116 6.49 11.14 15.55
CA ARG A 116 6.43 12.32 14.68
C ARG A 116 6.48 11.95 13.20
N GLY A 117 7.37 11.06 12.80
CA GLY A 117 7.57 10.70 11.39
C GLY A 117 6.47 9.79 10.83
N ASN A 118 5.88 8.91 11.64
CA ASN A 118 4.79 8.03 11.20
C ASN A 118 3.41 8.63 11.49
N GLY A 119 3.25 9.42 12.57
CA GLY A 119 2.01 10.04 13.00
C GLY A 119 1.90 11.48 12.51
N ASP A 120 2.53 12.43 13.24
CA ASP A 120 2.30 13.88 13.09
C ASP A 120 2.47 14.36 11.65
N ALA A 121 3.51 13.91 10.94
CA ALA A 121 3.75 14.27 9.55
C ALA A 121 2.58 13.89 8.63
N ASN A 122 2.02 12.69 8.82
CA ASN A 122 0.89 12.22 8.03
C ASN A 122 -0.43 12.89 8.46
N VAL A 123 -0.65 13.09 9.76
CA VAL A 123 -1.83 13.83 10.26
C VAL A 123 -1.86 15.24 9.67
N ASN A 124 -0.74 15.97 9.70
CA ASN A 124 -0.63 17.30 9.10
C ASN A 124 -0.91 17.28 7.59
N ALA A 125 -0.37 16.28 6.89
CA ALA A 125 -0.56 16.13 5.45
C ALA A 125 -2.02 15.83 5.09
N PHE A 126 -2.67 14.89 5.78
CA PHE A 126 -4.08 14.59 5.55
C PHE A 126 -5.02 15.72 5.99
N ALA A 127 -4.67 16.48 7.02
CA ALA A 127 -5.38 17.72 7.33
C ALA A 127 -5.25 18.78 6.20
N SER A 128 -4.09 18.84 5.52
CA SER A 128 -3.94 19.66 4.31
C SER A 128 -4.79 19.14 3.16
N ALA A 129 -4.82 17.82 2.95
CA ALA A 129 -5.66 17.17 1.94
C ALA A 129 -7.16 17.47 2.17
N LYS A 130 -7.60 17.38 3.41
CA LYS A 130 -8.97 17.74 3.78
C LYS A 130 -9.32 19.18 3.44
N ARG A 131 -8.42 20.12 3.74
CA ARG A 131 -8.61 21.55 3.40
C ARG A 131 -8.62 21.78 1.89
N ALA A 132 -7.83 21.03 1.14
CA ALA A 132 -7.80 21.09 -0.33
C ALA A 132 -9.04 20.43 -0.96
N GLY A 133 -9.84 19.67 -0.21
CA GLY A 133 -11.04 19.01 -0.72
C GLY A 133 -10.75 17.81 -1.61
N VAL A 134 -9.66 17.08 -1.35
CA VAL A 134 -9.30 15.90 -2.18
C VAL A 134 -10.42 14.86 -2.22
N GLY A 135 -10.62 14.28 -3.40
CA GLY A 135 -11.63 13.24 -3.62
C GLY A 135 -11.25 11.87 -3.05
N ARG A 136 -9.94 11.57 -2.93
CA ARG A 136 -9.43 10.29 -2.42
C ARG A 136 -8.18 10.44 -1.58
N SER A 137 -8.04 9.55 -0.59
CA SER A 137 -6.84 9.44 0.24
C SER A 137 -6.35 8.01 0.32
N VAL A 138 -5.03 7.82 0.18
CA VAL A 138 -4.37 6.51 0.27
C VAL A 138 -3.20 6.63 1.25
N TYR A 139 -3.08 5.65 2.15
CA TYR A 139 -2.00 5.62 3.11
C TYR A 139 -1.32 4.25 3.17
N VAL A 140 0.01 4.23 3.17
CA VAL A 140 0.80 3.01 3.37
C VAL A 140 1.11 2.85 4.86
N SER A 141 0.41 1.93 5.49
CA SER A 141 0.54 1.62 6.91
C SER A 141 1.32 0.31 7.15
N VAL A 142 0.85 -0.53 8.04
CA VAL A 142 1.43 -1.82 8.42
C VAL A 142 0.31 -2.84 8.62
N ALA A 143 0.57 -4.12 8.32
CA ALA A 143 -0.40 -5.20 8.48
C ALA A 143 -0.96 -5.26 9.91
N SER A 144 -2.27 -5.47 10.01
CA SER A 144 -2.96 -5.54 11.31
C SER A 144 -2.44 -6.65 12.21
N GLU A 145 -1.99 -7.77 11.63
CA GLU A 145 -1.35 -8.86 12.39
C GLU A 145 0.00 -8.44 13.00
N VAL A 146 0.76 -7.57 12.29
CA VAL A 146 2.01 -7.00 12.81
C VAL A 146 1.71 -6.04 13.96
N ALA A 147 0.73 -5.16 13.79
CA ALA A 147 0.30 -4.23 14.82
C ALA A 147 -0.27 -4.93 16.06
N ALA A 148 -0.99 -6.05 15.87
CA ALA A 148 -1.52 -6.86 16.99
C ALA A 148 -0.41 -7.50 17.86
N CYS A 149 0.82 -7.54 17.38
CA CYS A 149 1.96 -8.04 18.15
C CYS A 149 2.62 -6.95 19.01
N GLU A 150 2.10 -5.73 19.05
CA GLU A 150 2.68 -4.59 19.77
C GLU A 150 3.10 -4.93 21.22
N GLU A 151 2.24 -5.61 21.96
CA GLU A 151 2.51 -6.01 23.34
C GLU A 151 3.49 -7.18 23.47
N ASN A 152 3.65 -7.96 22.42
CA ASN A 152 4.48 -9.17 22.38
C ASN A 152 5.81 -8.97 21.68
N TRP A 153 6.12 -7.74 21.27
CA TRP A 153 7.42 -7.40 20.70
C TRP A 153 8.48 -7.45 21.80
N LEU A 154 9.73 -7.54 21.33
CA LEU A 154 10.89 -7.72 22.18
C LEU A 154 10.85 -6.76 23.39
N PRO A 155 10.97 -7.24 24.64
CA PRO A 155 10.79 -6.41 25.85
C PRO A 155 11.67 -5.15 25.88
N PHE A 156 12.82 -5.18 25.18
CA PHE A 156 13.79 -4.08 25.12
C PHE A 156 13.49 -3.02 24.05
N ALA A 157 12.44 -3.18 23.24
CA ALA A 157 12.04 -2.25 22.19
C ALA A 157 10.54 -1.89 22.25
N LYS A 158 9.92 -2.04 23.43
CA LYS A 158 8.47 -1.88 23.61
C LYS A 158 8.03 -0.44 23.37
N GLU A 159 8.78 0.54 23.85
CA GLU A 159 8.43 1.97 23.69
C GLU A 159 8.53 2.40 22.23
N GLU A 160 9.57 1.97 21.51
CA GLU A 160 9.78 2.27 20.11
C GLU A 160 8.65 1.69 19.24
N PHE A 161 8.29 0.44 19.47
CA PHE A 161 7.20 -0.19 18.72
C PHE A 161 5.84 0.41 19.06
N SER A 162 5.58 0.75 20.32
CA SER A 162 4.35 1.43 20.71
C SER A 162 4.22 2.79 20.03
N ALA A 163 5.28 3.60 20.04
CA ALA A 163 5.32 4.89 19.36
C ALA A 163 5.13 4.77 17.84
N TYR A 164 5.74 3.74 17.22
CA TYR A 164 5.56 3.45 15.80
C TYR A 164 4.10 3.13 15.45
N PHE A 165 3.48 2.19 16.19
CA PHE A 165 2.10 1.77 15.90
C PHE A 165 1.08 2.85 16.25
N GLU A 166 1.30 3.62 17.33
CA GLU A 166 0.47 4.79 17.66
C GLU A 166 0.48 5.80 16.50
N GLY A 167 1.68 6.13 16.00
CA GLY A 167 1.81 7.01 14.85
C GLY A 167 1.09 6.49 13.60
N LYS A 168 1.19 5.18 13.33
CA LYS A 168 0.49 4.55 12.21
C LYS A 168 -1.02 4.63 12.36
N ARG A 169 -1.58 4.34 13.54
CA ARG A 169 -3.03 4.44 13.83
C ARG A 169 -3.54 5.87 13.63
N SER A 170 -2.85 6.86 14.19
CA SER A 170 -3.23 8.27 14.03
C SER A 170 -3.24 8.71 12.56
N ALA A 171 -2.30 8.22 11.76
CA ALA A 171 -2.25 8.50 10.32
C ALA A 171 -3.38 7.78 9.54
N GLU A 172 -3.76 6.56 9.91
CA GLU A 172 -4.89 5.84 9.33
C GLU A 172 -6.21 6.60 9.57
N GLU A 173 -6.42 7.06 10.80
CA GLU A 173 -7.59 7.88 11.17
C GLU A 173 -7.62 9.19 10.39
N ALA A 174 -6.49 9.89 10.28
CA ALA A 174 -6.39 11.12 9.52
C ALA A 174 -6.64 10.92 8.01
N ALA A 175 -6.18 9.79 7.44
CA ALA A 175 -6.45 9.45 6.05
C ALA A 175 -7.94 9.25 5.78
N ALA A 176 -8.65 8.57 6.68
CA ALA A 176 -10.10 8.41 6.61
C ALA A 176 -10.82 9.76 6.78
N ASP A 177 -10.43 10.57 7.78
CA ASP A 177 -11.02 11.88 8.06
C ASP A 177 -10.81 12.87 6.88
N ALA A 178 -9.74 12.75 6.12
CA ALA A 178 -9.47 13.60 4.96
C ALA A 178 -10.60 13.59 3.91
N VAL A 179 -11.34 12.49 3.83
CA VAL A 179 -12.47 12.29 2.90
C VAL A 179 -13.80 12.04 3.62
N GLY A 180 -13.92 12.48 4.88
CA GLY A 180 -15.14 12.39 5.67
C GLY A 180 -15.50 10.97 6.12
N GLY A 181 -14.54 10.06 6.20
CA GLY A 181 -14.75 8.67 6.63
C GLY A 181 -15.43 7.77 5.57
N ASP A 182 -15.61 8.25 4.36
CA ASP A 182 -16.20 7.48 3.27
C ASP A 182 -15.26 6.35 2.82
N ALA A 183 -15.57 5.11 3.18
CA ALA A 183 -14.76 3.93 2.87
C ALA A 183 -14.57 3.66 1.37
N THR A 184 -15.32 4.32 0.50
CA THR A 184 -15.14 4.26 -0.96
C THR A 184 -14.11 5.26 -1.47
N LYS A 185 -13.70 6.20 -0.62
CA LYS A 185 -12.79 7.30 -0.97
C LYS A 185 -11.45 7.23 -0.27
N PHE A 186 -11.28 6.38 0.75
CA PHE A 186 -9.97 6.15 1.33
C PHE A 186 -9.55 4.68 1.24
N CYS A 187 -8.25 4.44 1.23
CA CYS A 187 -7.68 3.11 1.28
C CYS A 187 -6.39 3.10 2.10
N VAL A 188 -6.36 2.27 3.14
CA VAL A 188 -5.15 2.01 3.90
C VAL A 188 -4.51 0.73 3.37
N ILE A 189 -3.32 0.83 2.81
CA ILE A 189 -2.52 -0.31 2.35
C ILE A 189 -1.69 -0.81 3.53
N LYS A 190 -1.93 -2.04 3.98
CA LYS A 190 -1.34 -2.63 5.18
C LYS A 190 -0.41 -3.81 4.82
N PRO A 191 0.80 -3.54 4.32
CA PRO A 191 1.75 -4.60 3.98
C PRO A 191 2.32 -5.25 5.24
N THR A 192 2.72 -6.52 5.11
CA THR A 192 3.60 -7.20 6.06
C THR A 192 5.02 -6.64 5.92
N PHE A 193 5.93 -7.37 5.31
CA PHE A 193 7.25 -6.88 4.96
C PHE A 193 7.31 -6.58 3.45
N ILE A 194 7.84 -5.39 3.08
CA ILE A 194 7.96 -4.98 1.67
C ILE A 194 9.36 -5.29 1.18
N TYR A 195 9.48 -6.06 0.11
CA TYR A 195 10.73 -6.34 -0.57
C TYR A 195 10.79 -5.75 -1.98
N GLY A 196 11.97 -5.62 -2.56
CA GLY A 196 12.14 -5.20 -3.95
C GLY A 196 13.41 -4.38 -4.19
N GLY A 197 13.65 -4.06 -5.48
CA GLY A 197 14.88 -3.40 -5.92
C GLY A 197 16.10 -4.30 -5.83
N ASP A 198 17.28 -3.70 -6.00
CA ASP A 198 18.55 -4.42 -6.13
C ASP A 198 19.45 -4.27 -4.90
N VAL A 199 18.99 -3.53 -3.87
CA VAL A 199 19.80 -3.18 -2.71
C VAL A 199 19.34 -3.94 -1.48
N PHE A 200 20.30 -4.59 -0.82
CA PHE A 200 20.14 -5.07 0.55
C PHE A 200 20.59 -3.98 1.52
N ALA A 201 19.73 -3.60 2.48
CA ALA A 201 20.06 -2.60 3.48
C ALA A 201 19.47 -2.97 4.83
N LEU A 202 20.16 -2.58 5.90
CA LEU A 202 19.70 -2.80 7.28
C LEU A 202 18.94 -1.59 7.85
N LYS A 203 19.23 -0.38 7.35
CA LYS A 203 18.56 0.87 7.77
C LYS A 203 18.20 1.75 6.55
N PRO A 204 16.92 1.88 6.24
CA PRO A 204 15.80 1.02 6.65
C PRO A 204 15.97 -0.41 6.13
N PRO A 205 15.37 -1.42 6.76
CA PRO A 205 15.49 -2.80 6.30
C PRO A 205 14.98 -2.95 4.87
N ARG A 206 15.81 -3.49 4.00
CA ARG A 206 15.49 -3.75 2.59
C ARG A 206 16.05 -5.09 2.15
N VAL A 207 15.26 -5.82 1.41
CA VAL A 207 15.59 -7.11 0.83
C VAL A 207 15.41 -7.01 -0.67
N THR A 208 16.35 -7.56 -1.43
CA THR A 208 16.32 -7.53 -2.90
C THR A 208 15.11 -8.26 -3.47
N ALA A 209 14.69 -7.89 -4.67
CA ALA A 209 13.57 -8.52 -5.35
C ALA A 209 13.75 -10.04 -5.50
N ALA A 210 14.94 -10.49 -5.92
CA ALA A 210 15.22 -11.90 -6.13
C ALA A 210 15.11 -12.74 -4.84
N TYR A 211 15.67 -12.25 -3.73
CA TYR A 211 15.56 -12.96 -2.44
C TYR A 211 14.15 -12.92 -1.89
N GLY A 212 13.51 -11.73 -1.92
CA GLY A 212 12.18 -11.53 -1.38
C GLY A 212 11.11 -12.35 -2.10
N SER A 213 11.18 -12.49 -3.42
CA SER A 213 10.25 -13.33 -4.20
C SER A 213 10.36 -14.81 -3.84
N GLY A 214 11.56 -15.31 -3.64
CA GLY A 214 11.75 -16.69 -3.18
C GLY A 214 11.19 -16.95 -1.78
N VAL A 215 11.37 -15.99 -0.86
CA VAL A 215 10.78 -16.06 0.48
C VAL A 215 9.25 -15.97 0.40
N GLU A 216 8.70 -15.08 -0.41
CA GLU A 216 7.27 -14.96 -0.63
C GLU A 216 6.67 -16.27 -1.14
N GLU A 217 7.30 -16.89 -2.15
CA GLU A 217 6.83 -18.16 -2.73
C GLU A 217 6.77 -19.26 -1.67
N VAL A 218 7.85 -19.44 -0.90
CA VAL A 218 7.91 -20.46 0.16
C VAL A 218 6.89 -20.19 1.25
N LEU A 219 6.81 -18.96 1.76
CA LEU A 219 5.88 -18.61 2.84
C LEU A 219 4.41 -18.60 2.38
N SER A 220 4.13 -18.51 1.08
CA SER A 220 2.77 -18.59 0.52
C SER A 220 2.24 -20.03 0.40
N LEU A 221 3.05 -21.05 0.67
CA LEU A 221 2.60 -22.45 0.61
C LEU A 221 1.52 -22.72 1.67
N GLY A 222 0.45 -23.41 1.28
CA GLY A 222 -0.69 -23.72 2.15
C GLY A 222 -0.32 -24.29 3.52
N PRO A 223 0.56 -25.32 3.63
CA PRO A 223 1.00 -25.86 4.92
C PRO A 223 1.71 -24.82 5.81
N ILE A 224 2.48 -23.90 5.22
CA ILE A 224 3.14 -22.85 5.98
C ILE A 224 2.14 -21.79 6.46
N GLN A 225 1.14 -21.47 5.64
CA GLN A 225 0.08 -20.56 6.06
C GLN A 225 -0.79 -21.18 7.17
N ALA A 226 -1.11 -22.47 7.11
CA ALA A 226 -1.79 -23.17 8.20
C ALA A 226 -0.97 -23.15 9.50
N LEU A 227 0.36 -23.31 9.38
CA LEU A 227 1.28 -23.16 10.52
C LEU A 227 1.29 -21.71 11.05
N ALA A 228 1.30 -20.71 10.17
CA ALA A 228 1.22 -19.30 10.55
C ALA A 228 -0.08 -18.99 11.29
N ASP A 229 -1.22 -19.55 10.85
CA ASP A 229 -2.51 -19.33 11.48
C ASP A 229 -2.57 -19.89 12.91
N ALA A 230 -1.91 -21.02 13.16
CA ALA A 230 -1.80 -21.64 14.47
C ALA A 230 -0.70 -20.99 15.36
N ALA A 231 0.24 -20.27 14.79
CA ALA A 231 1.38 -19.72 15.51
C ALA A 231 0.99 -18.46 16.31
N PRO A 232 1.54 -18.26 17.53
CA PRO A 232 1.28 -17.07 18.31
C PRO A 232 2.24 -15.90 17.94
N GLY A 233 1.77 -14.68 18.14
CA GLY A 233 2.56 -13.46 18.18
C GLY A 233 3.54 -13.31 17.00
N LEU A 234 4.80 -13.06 17.32
CA LEU A 234 5.86 -12.80 16.34
C LEU A 234 6.14 -13.96 15.38
N LEU A 235 5.94 -15.20 15.81
CA LEU A 235 6.13 -16.36 14.95
C LEU A 235 5.11 -16.37 13.83
N LYS A 236 3.86 -16.01 14.12
CA LYS A 236 2.82 -15.83 13.10
C LYS A 236 3.26 -14.81 12.05
N VAL A 237 3.70 -13.63 12.49
CA VAL A 237 4.16 -12.56 11.60
C VAL A 237 5.36 -12.99 10.76
N ALA A 238 6.33 -13.71 11.35
CA ALA A 238 7.51 -14.19 10.65
C ALA A 238 7.21 -15.22 9.55
N LEU A 239 6.08 -15.93 9.66
CA LEU A 239 5.62 -16.91 8.68
C LEU A 239 4.67 -16.30 7.63
N ARG A 240 4.30 -15.02 7.75
CA ARG A 240 3.51 -14.34 6.71
C ARG A 240 4.37 -13.98 5.49
N PRO A 241 3.88 -14.21 4.27
CA PRO A 241 4.62 -13.88 3.08
C PRO A 241 4.84 -12.35 3.00
N PRO A 242 6.05 -11.92 2.63
CA PRO A 242 6.29 -10.53 2.29
C PRO A 242 5.57 -10.15 1.00
N VAL A 243 5.57 -8.87 0.65
CA VAL A 243 4.92 -8.36 -0.57
C VAL A 243 5.91 -7.52 -1.37
N SER A 244 5.86 -7.63 -2.70
CA SER A 244 6.71 -6.82 -3.59
C SER A 244 6.35 -5.33 -3.49
N VAL A 245 7.35 -4.47 -3.60
CA VAL A 245 7.12 -3.02 -3.64
C VAL A 245 6.32 -2.61 -4.88
N GLU A 246 6.42 -3.36 -5.95
CA GLU A 246 5.66 -3.20 -7.19
C GLU A 246 4.17 -3.46 -6.97
N ALA A 247 3.80 -4.54 -6.26
CA ALA A 247 2.41 -4.83 -5.91
C ALA A 247 1.83 -3.76 -4.98
N VAL A 248 2.60 -3.31 -3.97
CA VAL A 248 2.19 -2.21 -3.09
C VAL A 248 1.97 -0.93 -3.90
N ALA A 249 2.88 -0.59 -4.82
CA ALA A 249 2.77 0.60 -5.64
C ALA A 249 1.57 0.54 -6.59
N MET A 250 1.31 -0.60 -7.20
CA MET A 250 0.15 -0.81 -8.06
C MET A 250 -1.16 -0.69 -7.26
N ALA A 251 -1.25 -1.30 -6.09
CA ALA A 251 -2.41 -1.19 -5.21
C ALA A 251 -2.66 0.27 -4.77
N CYS A 252 -1.60 1.02 -4.42
CA CYS A 252 -1.70 2.44 -4.10
C CYS A 252 -2.22 3.25 -5.29
N ALA A 253 -1.69 3.02 -6.50
CA ALA A 253 -2.10 3.74 -7.70
C ALA A 253 -3.55 3.42 -8.06
N SER A 254 -3.95 2.14 -8.04
CA SER A 254 -5.33 1.73 -8.31
C SER A 254 -6.32 2.32 -7.30
N ALA A 255 -5.93 2.42 -6.01
CA ALA A 255 -6.72 3.08 -4.98
C ALA A 255 -6.88 4.59 -5.26
N ALA A 256 -5.77 5.26 -5.60
CA ALA A 256 -5.75 6.69 -5.87
C ALA A 256 -6.59 7.07 -7.11
N LEU A 257 -6.58 6.22 -8.12
CA LEU A 257 -7.35 6.41 -9.36
C LEU A 257 -8.81 5.94 -9.23
N GLY A 258 -9.20 5.32 -8.11
CA GLY A 258 -10.55 4.78 -7.89
C GLY A 258 -10.86 3.49 -8.65
N GLU A 259 -9.84 2.80 -9.12
CA GLU A 259 -9.98 1.56 -9.90
C GLU A 259 -10.37 0.36 -9.03
N LEU A 260 -10.09 0.40 -7.70
CA LEU A 260 -10.45 -0.68 -6.77
C LEU A 260 -11.95 -0.90 -6.63
N ALA A 261 -12.75 0.13 -6.89
CA ALA A 261 -14.22 0.08 -6.77
C ALA A 261 -14.91 -0.57 -7.96
N GLN A 262 -14.23 -0.82 -9.08
CA GLN A 262 -14.83 -1.23 -10.35
C GLN A 262 -14.86 -2.74 -10.58
N GLY A 263 -14.09 -3.53 -9.83
CA GLY A 263 -13.82 -4.94 -10.17
C GLY A 263 -14.76 -5.99 -9.60
N ASP A 264 -15.51 -5.73 -8.52
CA ASP A 264 -16.39 -6.71 -7.88
C ASP A 264 -17.42 -6.04 -6.98
N ALA A 265 -18.70 -6.43 -7.11
CA ALA A 265 -19.77 -5.93 -6.26
C ALA A 265 -19.58 -6.24 -4.75
N THR A 266 -18.71 -7.20 -4.42
CA THR A 266 -18.34 -7.57 -3.05
C THR A 266 -17.23 -6.68 -2.46
N ARG A 267 -16.52 -5.89 -3.30
CA ARG A 267 -15.40 -5.01 -2.91
C ARG A 267 -15.76 -3.54 -2.78
N ARG A 268 -17.04 -3.20 -2.62
CA ARG A 268 -17.54 -1.81 -2.61
C ARG A 268 -17.10 -0.95 -1.43
N ALA A 269 -16.45 -1.50 -0.43
CA ALA A 269 -16.00 -0.75 0.74
C ALA A 269 -14.60 -1.21 1.12
N VAL A 270 -13.60 -0.78 0.37
CA VAL A 270 -12.21 -1.14 0.66
C VAL A 270 -11.55 0.00 1.41
N GLY A 271 -11.93 0.22 2.68
CA GLY A 271 -11.20 1.12 3.57
C GLY A 271 -9.77 0.63 3.88
N ALA A 272 -9.46 -0.64 3.65
CA ALA A 272 -8.12 -1.20 3.85
C ALA A 272 -7.84 -2.42 2.96
N LEU A 273 -6.59 -2.55 2.50
CA LEU A 273 -6.01 -3.77 1.91
C LEU A 273 -4.98 -4.32 2.89
N ASP A 274 -5.34 -5.36 3.62
CA ASP A 274 -4.54 -5.90 4.72
C ASP A 274 -3.86 -7.22 4.32
N GLY A 275 -2.54 -7.23 4.46
CA GLY A 275 -1.70 -8.38 4.14
C GLY A 275 -1.41 -8.55 2.63
N THR A 276 -0.48 -9.45 2.35
CA THR A 276 0.07 -9.68 1.01
C THR A 276 -0.98 -10.11 0.00
N VAL A 277 -1.90 -11.00 0.39
CA VAL A 277 -2.93 -11.53 -0.53
C VAL A 277 -3.88 -10.43 -1.02
N ALA A 278 -4.37 -9.58 -0.12
CA ALA A 278 -5.27 -8.49 -0.47
C ALA A 278 -4.59 -7.45 -1.37
N ILE A 279 -3.34 -7.11 -1.06
CA ILE A 279 -2.54 -6.14 -1.84
C ILE A 279 -2.25 -6.69 -3.25
N LYS A 280 -1.83 -7.95 -3.39
CA LYS A 280 -1.57 -8.58 -4.69
C LYS A 280 -2.84 -8.71 -5.54
N ALA A 281 -3.95 -9.06 -4.93
CA ALA A 281 -5.24 -9.10 -5.62
C ALA A 281 -5.64 -7.73 -6.17
N ALA A 282 -5.42 -6.66 -5.39
CA ALA A 282 -5.67 -5.29 -5.81
C ALA A 282 -4.69 -4.80 -6.89
N ALA A 283 -3.46 -5.34 -6.89
CA ALA A 283 -2.46 -5.08 -7.93
C ALA A 283 -2.72 -5.81 -9.25
N GLY A 284 -3.72 -6.70 -9.30
CA GLY A 284 -3.99 -7.56 -10.46
C GLY A 284 -3.01 -8.71 -10.61
N GLU A 285 -2.15 -8.94 -9.59
CA GLU A 285 -1.28 -10.11 -9.55
C GLU A 285 -2.11 -11.32 -9.09
N LEU A 286 -2.25 -12.31 -9.99
CA LEU A 286 -2.85 -13.58 -9.62
C LEU A 286 -1.96 -14.22 -8.57
N THR A 287 -2.51 -14.46 -7.37
CA THR A 287 -1.85 -15.31 -6.40
C THR A 287 -1.52 -16.65 -7.07
N PRO A 288 -0.33 -17.24 -6.82
CA PRO A 288 0.05 -18.53 -7.40
C PRO A 288 -0.74 -19.69 -6.77
N THR A 289 -2.05 -19.68 -6.91
CA THR A 289 -2.93 -20.77 -6.47
C THR A 289 -2.74 -22.04 -7.29
N ARG A 290 -2.16 -21.96 -8.50
CA ARG A 290 -2.06 -23.12 -9.39
C ARG A 290 -0.96 -24.12 -9.06
N LEU A 291 0.14 -23.72 -8.42
CA LEU A 291 1.13 -24.69 -7.92
C LEU A 291 0.72 -25.25 -6.54
N GLY A 292 0.08 -24.40 -5.69
CA GLY A 292 -0.41 -24.79 -4.37
C GLY A 292 -1.53 -25.83 -4.40
N ASP A 293 -2.46 -25.76 -5.35
CA ASP A 293 -3.62 -26.68 -5.43
C ASP A 293 -3.20 -28.11 -5.79
N GLY A 294 -2.11 -28.28 -6.51
CA GLY A 294 -1.53 -29.61 -6.79
C GLY A 294 -0.81 -30.22 -5.58
N LEU A 295 -0.06 -29.40 -4.85
CA LEU A 295 0.65 -29.78 -3.63
C LEU A 295 -0.30 -29.93 -2.43
N ASN A 296 -1.31 -29.06 -2.30
CA ASN A 296 -2.30 -29.13 -1.22
C ASN A 296 -3.08 -30.45 -1.24
N ARG A 297 -3.47 -30.95 -2.42
CA ARG A 297 -4.15 -32.27 -2.54
C ARG A 297 -3.28 -33.46 -2.14
N GLY A 298 -1.94 -33.31 -2.18
CA GLY A 298 -1.01 -34.34 -1.71
C GLY A 298 -0.64 -34.26 -0.23
N LEU A 299 -0.99 -33.13 0.43
CA LEU A 299 -0.53 -32.80 1.78
C LEU A 299 -1.66 -32.66 2.82
N ASP A 300 -2.91 -32.87 2.45
CA ASP A 300 -4.08 -32.72 3.33
C ASP A 300 -3.99 -33.60 4.61
N GLY A 301 -3.24 -34.70 4.59
CA GLY A 301 -2.96 -35.52 5.77
C GLY A 301 -1.68 -35.14 6.55
N LEU A 302 -0.83 -34.26 5.98
CA LEU A 302 0.40 -33.79 6.63
C LEU A 302 0.14 -32.53 7.46
N GLY A 303 -0.84 -31.71 7.04
CA GLY A 303 -1.23 -30.47 7.72
C GLY A 303 -1.70 -30.72 9.14
N ASP A 304 -2.56 -31.71 9.33
CA ASP A 304 -3.10 -32.07 10.65
C ASP A 304 -1.99 -32.59 11.59
N LYS A 305 -1.03 -33.37 11.07
CA LYS A 305 0.11 -33.85 11.85
C LYS A 305 1.14 -32.76 12.18
N LEU A 306 1.27 -31.77 11.32
CA LEU A 306 2.12 -30.60 11.57
C LEU A 306 1.47 -29.63 12.57
N ALA A 307 0.15 -29.45 12.51
CA ALA A 307 -0.60 -28.63 13.47
C ALA A 307 -0.45 -29.17 14.90
N ASP A 308 -0.66 -30.49 15.07
CA ASP A 308 -0.53 -31.16 16.37
C ASP A 308 0.90 -31.08 16.94
N LYS A 309 1.89 -31.21 16.07
CA LYS A 309 3.32 -31.09 16.47
C LYS A 309 3.71 -29.64 16.77
N THR A 310 3.06 -28.68 16.16
CA THR A 310 3.29 -27.24 16.38
C THR A 310 2.68 -26.78 17.69
N GLU A 311 1.48 -27.28 18.08
CA GLU A 311 0.91 -27.03 19.41
C GLU A 311 1.86 -27.54 20.51
N GLN A 312 2.45 -28.71 20.33
CA GLN A 312 3.43 -29.26 21.28
C GLN A 312 4.71 -28.41 21.35
N LEU A 313 5.21 -27.91 20.22
CA LEU A 313 6.40 -27.03 20.20
C LEU A 313 6.11 -25.66 20.80
N VAL A 314 4.94 -25.09 20.56
CA VAL A 314 4.50 -23.82 21.14
C VAL A 314 4.32 -23.94 22.66
N ALA A 315 3.70 -25.03 23.12
CA ALA A 315 3.58 -25.28 24.56
C ALA A 315 4.95 -25.44 25.24
N ALA A 316 5.88 -26.16 24.61
CA ALA A 316 7.25 -26.31 25.10
C ALA A 316 8.06 -25.01 25.09
N PHE A 317 7.83 -24.15 24.08
CA PHE A 317 8.47 -22.82 23.99
C PHE A 317 7.94 -21.89 25.09
N ASN A 318 6.63 -21.83 25.30
CA ASN A 318 6.01 -21.01 26.34
C ASN A 318 6.47 -21.44 27.75
N ASP A 319 6.50 -22.76 28.02
CA ASP A 319 7.02 -23.30 29.29
C ASP A 319 8.52 -22.93 29.52
N LYS A 320 9.29 -22.84 28.44
CA LYS A 320 10.70 -22.45 28.51
C LYS A 320 10.87 -20.95 28.71
N MET A 321 10.02 -20.12 28.09
CA MET A 321 10.03 -18.66 28.27
C MET A 321 9.56 -18.27 29.68
N ASP A 322 8.55 -18.94 30.23
CA ASP A 322 8.10 -18.73 31.62
C ASP A 322 9.17 -19.09 32.67
N LYS A 323 10.08 -19.99 32.32
CA LYS A 323 11.24 -20.35 33.19
C LYS A 323 12.44 -19.39 33.09
N ILE A 324 12.51 -18.61 31.99
CA ILE A 324 13.58 -17.61 31.79
C ILE A 324 13.16 -16.26 32.39
N GLY A 325 11.84 -16.00 32.52
CA GLY A 325 11.29 -14.77 33.12
C GLY A 325 11.13 -14.77 34.63
N LYS A 326 11.59 -15.82 35.31
CA LYS A 326 11.73 -15.92 36.75
C LYS A 326 13.20 -15.95 37.15
#